data_df3c5dd074a748acadf915b35ff12b2c
#
_entry.id   df3c5dd074a748acadf915b35ff12b2c
#
_cell.length_a   1.000
_cell.length_b   1.000
_cell.length_c   1.000
_cell.angle_alpha   90.00
_cell.angle_beta   90.00
_cell.angle_gamma   90.00
#
_symmetry.space_group_name_H-M   'P 1'
#
loop_
_entity.id
_entity.type
_entity.pdbx_description
1 polymer ?
#
loop_
_entity_poly.entity_id
_entity_poly.type
_entity_poly.pdbx_seq_one_letter_code
_entity_poly.pdbx_strand_id
1 'polypeptide(L)'
;MALYKACHDDGADVAIGSRYVSGVNVVNWPISRVLMSYFASKYVRLITGMDIHDTTAGFVCYHRRVLEAFDLDKIHFKGYAFQIEMKFTAHKHKFKIVEVPIIFVNRVLGESKMSSGIFSEAVFGVVRLKIHGMTHKYKDYSNIKQTSNA
;
A
#
# COMPACT_ATOMS: atom_id res chain seq x y z
N MET A 1 -15.46 -5.82 -6.52
CA MET A 1 -15.37 -5.31 -7.92
C MET A 1 -14.83 -3.88 -8.03
N ALA A 2 -15.01 -2.98 -7.02
CA ALA A 2 -14.60 -1.56 -7.15
C ALA A 2 -13.11 -1.33 -7.45
N LEU A 3 -12.17 -2.08 -6.82
CA LEU A 3 -10.73 -1.94 -7.10
C LEU A 3 -10.37 -2.36 -8.53
N TYR A 4 -10.97 -3.46 -8.99
CA TYR A 4 -10.77 -3.92 -10.37
C TYR A 4 -11.24 -2.86 -11.37
N LYS A 5 -12.44 -2.29 -11.14
CA LYS A 5 -12.97 -1.21 -11.98
C LYS A 5 -12.02 0.00 -12.01
N ALA A 6 -11.51 0.42 -10.85
CA ALA A 6 -10.56 1.52 -10.77
C ALA A 6 -9.30 1.28 -11.63
N CYS A 7 -8.78 0.05 -11.68
CA CYS A 7 -7.63 -0.29 -12.51
C CYS A 7 -8.01 -0.48 -13.99
N HIS A 8 -9.14 -1.16 -14.28
CA HIS A 8 -9.48 -1.55 -15.64
C HIS A 8 -10.18 -0.42 -16.40
N ASP A 9 -11.18 0.24 -15.77
CA ASP A 9 -12.03 1.22 -16.44
C ASP A 9 -11.56 2.66 -16.20
N ASP A 10 -11.10 2.98 -14.98
CA ASP A 10 -10.78 4.36 -14.58
C ASP A 10 -9.28 4.70 -14.74
N GLY A 11 -8.50 3.77 -15.28
CA GLY A 11 -7.11 3.99 -15.65
C GLY A 11 -6.15 4.17 -14.48
N ALA A 12 -6.42 3.57 -13.31
CA ALA A 12 -5.46 3.49 -12.23
C ALA A 12 -4.44 2.36 -12.49
N ASP A 13 -3.20 2.54 -12.06
CA ASP A 13 -2.19 1.50 -12.09
C ASP A 13 -2.27 0.61 -10.85
N VAL A 14 -2.57 1.25 -9.71
CA VAL A 14 -2.74 0.59 -8.42
C VAL A 14 -3.99 1.13 -7.76
N ALA A 15 -4.90 0.26 -7.37
CA ALA A 15 -6.08 0.60 -6.58
C ALA A 15 -5.99 -0.03 -5.20
N ILE A 16 -6.06 0.80 -4.16
CA ILE A 16 -5.94 0.40 -2.75
C ILE A 16 -7.30 0.48 -2.08
N GLY A 17 -7.77 -0.61 -1.49
CA GLY A 17 -8.94 -0.59 -0.62
C GLY A 17 -8.57 0.07 0.71
N SER A 18 -8.95 1.34 0.85
CA SER A 18 -8.54 2.19 1.96
C SER A 18 -9.62 2.25 3.05
N ARG A 19 -9.18 2.06 4.30
CA ARG A 19 -10.01 2.23 5.50
C ARG A 19 -10.07 3.68 5.95
N TYR A 20 -9.21 4.55 5.40
CA TYR A 20 -8.95 5.90 5.94
C TYR A 20 -9.15 7.04 4.95
N VAL A 21 -9.34 6.80 3.66
CA VAL A 21 -9.48 7.84 2.63
C VAL A 21 -10.76 8.69 2.79
N SER A 22 -11.83 8.10 3.32
CA SER A 22 -13.10 8.78 3.58
C SER A 22 -13.51 8.81 5.06
N GLY A 23 -12.51 8.83 5.97
CA GLY A 23 -12.71 8.69 7.40
C GLY A 23 -12.30 7.29 7.90
N VAL A 24 -12.69 6.93 9.12
CA VAL A 24 -12.33 5.62 9.72
C VAL A 24 -13.45 4.62 9.43
N ASN A 25 -13.22 3.72 8.49
CA ASN A 25 -14.20 2.75 8.01
C ASN A 25 -13.84 1.32 8.47
N VAL A 26 -13.91 1.08 9.78
CA VAL A 26 -13.68 -0.24 10.38
C VAL A 26 -14.82 -0.63 11.32
N VAL A 27 -15.17 -1.91 11.33
CA VAL A 27 -16.25 -2.46 12.17
C VAL A 27 -15.66 -3.51 13.10
N ASN A 28 -16.07 -3.46 14.37
CA ASN A 28 -15.67 -4.40 15.42
C ASN A 28 -14.15 -4.46 15.69
N TRP A 29 -13.44 -3.34 15.53
CA TRP A 29 -12.05 -3.22 15.96
C TRP A 29 -11.97 -2.58 17.35
N PRO A 30 -11.09 -3.08 18.23
CA PRO A 30 -10.71 -2.34 19.44
C PRO A 30 -10.13 -0.98 19.07
N ILE A 31 -10.45 0.05 19.84
CA ILE A 31 -9.98 1.42 19.56
C ILE A 31 -8.44 1.52 19.50
N SER A 32 -7.76 0.75 20.35
CA SER A 32 -6.30 0.67 20.35
C SER A 32 -5.73 0.21 18.98
N ARG A 33 -6.38 -0.77 18.35
CA ARG A 33 -6.00 -1.27 17.03
C ARG A 33 -6.27 -0.23 15.93
N VAL A 34 -7.39 0.49 16.04
CA VAL A 34 -7.71 1.59 15.10
C VAL A 34 -6.63 2.67 15.17
N LEU A 35 -6.31 3.15 16.37
CA LEU A 35 -5.29 4.17 16.58
C LEU A 35 -3.92 3.72 16.11
N MET A 36 -3.49 2.51 16.47
CA MET A 36 -2.21 1.96 16.04
C MET A 36 -2.10 1.89 14.51
N SER A 37 -3.12 1.38 13.82
CA SER A 37 -3.14 1.26 12.36
C SER A 37 -3.16 2.63 11.67
N TYR A 38 -3.93 3.57 12.20
CA TYR A 38 -4.00 4.94 11.68
C TYR A 38 -2.68 5.68 11.82
N PHE A 39 -2.07 5.66 13.02
CA PHE A 39 -0.79 6.29 13.25
C PHE A 39 0.36 5.62 12.50
N ALA A 40 0.33 4.29 12.33
CA ALA A 40 1.27 3.58 11.49
C ALA A 40 1.21 4.10 10.04
N SER A 41 0.02 4.27 9.47
CA SER A 41 -0.13 4.83 8.13
C SER A 41 0.35 6.28 8.05
N LYS A 42 0.07 7.12 9.05
CA LYS A 42 0.60 8.49 9.11
C LYS A 42 2.13 8.53 9.18
N TYR A 43 2.72 7.68 10.01
CA TYR A 43 4.18 7.55 10.12
C TYR A 43 4.82 7.19 8.78
N VAL A 44 4.27 6.18 8.09
CA VAL A 44 4.77 5.77 6.77
C VAL A 44 4.65 6.90 5.76
N ARG A 45 3.52 7.62 5.71
CA ARG A 45 3.35 8.80 4.84
C ARG A 45 4.41 9.85 5.09
N LEU A 46 4.65 10.19 6.35
CA LEU A 46 5.63 11.20 6.74
C LEU A 46 7.05 10.83 6.31
N ILE A 47 7.46 9.58 6.52
CA ILE A 47 8.81 9.13 6.19
C ILE A 47 9.00 8.96 4.68
N THR A 48 8.04 8.33 4.01
CA THR A 48 8.19 7.96 2.58
C THR A 48 7.83 9.09 1.64
N GLY A 49 6.96 10.00 2.05
CA GLY A 49 6.39 11.06 1.21
C GLY A 49 5.28 10.55 0.27
N MET A 50 4.76 9.33 0.45
CA MET A 50 3.62 8.83 -0.32
C MET A 50 2.33 9.55 0.10
N ASP A 51 1.53 9.98 -0.85
CA ASP A 51 0.18 10.49 -0.57
C ASP A 51 -0.86 9.35 -0.61
N ILE A 52 -0.75 8.42 0.35
CA ILE A 52 -1.62 7.26 0.53
C ILE A 52 -2.10 7.24 1.99
N HIS A 53 -3.43 7.32 2.21
CA HIS A 53 -4.00 7.35 3.56
C HIS A 53 -3.88 6.01 4.28
N ASP A 54 -4.01 4.90 3.55
CA ASP A 54 -3.90 3.55 4.11
C ASP A 54 -2.70 2.79 3.53
N THR A 55 -1.51 3.16 3.99
CA THR A 55 -0.27 2.54 3.52
C THR A 55 -0.12 1.07 3.91
N THR A 56 -0.80 0.65 4.99
CA THR A 56 -0.75 -0.73 5.51
C THR A 56 -1.84 -1.65 4.95
N ALA A 57 -2.74 -1.13 4.10
CA ALA A 57 -3.79 -1.94 3.49
C ALA A 57 -3.22 -3.09 2.66
N GLY A 58 -3.77 -4.29 2.86
CA GLY A 58 -3.40 -5.48 2.09
C GLY A 58 -4.38 -5.80 0.95
N PHE A 59 -5.53 -5.11 0.89
CA PHE A 59 -6.50 -5.28 -0.18
C PHE A 59 -6.17 -4.30 -1.32
N VAL A 60 -5.41 -4.79 -2.30
CA VAL A 60 -4.83 -3.98 -3.38
C VAL A 60 -5.02 -4.69 -4.72
N CYS A 61 -5.36 -3.95 -5.75
CA CYS A 61 -5.36 -4.38 -7.14
C CYS A 61 -4.20 -3.69 -7.86
N TYR A 62 -3.35 -4.46 -8.53
CA TYR A 62 -2.28 -3.95 -9.37
C TYR A 62 -2.60 -4.24 -10.84
N HIS A 63 -2.47 -3.25 -11.70
CA HIS A 63 -2.46 -3.50 -13.13
C HIS A 63 -1.23 -4.35 -13.49
N ARG A 64 -1.34 -5.27 -14.44
CA ARG A 64 -0.27 -6.20 -14.84
C ARG A 64 1.05 -5.48 -15.11
N ARG A 65 1.02 -4.35 -15.81
CA ARG A 65 2.21 -3.54 -16.15
C ARG A 65 3.02 -3.08 -14.94
N VAL A 66 2.37 -2.90 -13.78
CA VAL A 66 3.05 -2.50 -12.54
C VAL A 66 3.91 -3.64 -12.03
N LEU A 67 3.37 -4.87 -12.04
CA LEU A 67 4.11 -6.05 -11.59
C LEU A 67 5.25 -6.41 -12.55
N GLU A 68 5.05 -6.23 -13.85
CA GLU A 68 6.08 -6.43 -14.87
C GLU A 68 7.21 -5.38 -14.79
N ALA A 69 6.90 -4.18 -14.28
CA ALA A 69 7.90 -3.12 -14.09
C ALA A 69 8.76 -3.31 -12.83
N PHE A 70 8.30 -4.13 -11.89
CA PHE A 70 9.00 -4.38 -10.64
C PHE A 70 10.04 -5.49 -10.81
N ASP A 71 11.19 -5.28 -10.22
CA ASP A 71 12.14 -6.35 -9.94
C ASP A 71 11.71 -7.02 -8.63
N LEU A 72 10.85 -8.04 -8.74
CA LEU A 72 10.23 -8.70 -7.57
C LEU A 72 11.27 -9.38 -6.68
N ASP A 73 12.42 -9.77 -7.22
CA ASP A 73 13.52 -10.38 -6.45
C ASP A 73 14.18 -9.37 -5.49
N LYS A 74 13.99 -8.08 -5.74
CA LYS A 74 14.46 -6.99 -4.88
C LYS A 74 13.44 -6.54 -3.82
N ILE A 75 12.29 -7.16 -3.76
CA ILE A 75 11.32 -6.92 -2.69
C ILE A 75 11.73 -7.77 -1.48
N HIS A 76 12.14 -7.11 -0.40
CA HIS A 76 12.80 -7.79 0.73
C HIS A 76 11.90 -7.99 1.94
N PHE A 77 10.91 -7.13 2.13
CA PHE A 77 10.06 -7.19 3.31
C PHE A 77 8.96 -8.26 3.20
N LYS A 78 8.52 -8.72 4.37
CA LYS A 78 7.42 -9.68 4.51
C LYS A 78 6.25 -9.06 5.28
N GLY A 79 5.08 -9.69 5.23
CA GLY A 79 3.90 -9.28 6.00
C GLY A 79 3.44 -7.85 5.70
N TYR A 80 3.27 -7.02 6.74
CA TYR A 80 2.78 -5.64 6.57
C TYR A 80 3.81 -4.73 5.87
N ALA A 81 5.09 -4.93 6.14
CA ALA A 81 6.15 -4.13 5.51
C ALA A 81 6.23 -4.40 4.00
N PHE A 82 5.93 -5.62 3.54
CA PHE A 82 5.78 -5.95 2.12
C PHE A 82 4.73 -5.05 1.43
N GLN A 83 3.59 -4.84 2.07
CA GLN A 83 2.53 -3.99 1.51
C GLN A 83 2.98 -2.52 1.36
N ILE A 84 3.80 -2.06 2.29
CA ILE A 84 4.37 -0.71 2.24
C ILE A 84 5.43 -0.62 1.13
N GLU A 85 6.32 -1.61 1.03
CA GLU A 85 7.38 -1.66 0.01
C GLU A 85 6.80 -1.68 -1.41
N MET A 86 5.79 -2.50 -1.67
CA MET A 86 5.12 -2.57 -2.97
C MET A 86 4.51 -1.21 -3.38
N LYS A 87 3.82 -0.54 -2.46
CA LYS A 87 3.23 0.79 -2.72
C LYS A 87 4.31 1.86 -2.91
N PHE A 88 5.36 1.80 -2.10
CA PHE A 88 6.50 2.71 -2.23
C PHE A 88 7.22 2.55 -3.58
N THR A 89 7.43 1.32 -4.02
CA THR A 89 8.01 1.02 -5.33
C THR A 89 7.14 1.57 -6.46
N ALA A 90 5.81 1.35 -6.40
CA ALA A 90 4.87 1.92 -7.35
C ALA A 90 4.92 3.47 -7.36
N HIS A 91 4.94 4.08 -6.18
CA HIS A 91 5.06 5.54 -6.03
C HIS A 91 6.37 6.07 -6.63
N LYS A 92 7.49 5.41 -6.39
CA LYS A 92 8.81 5.80 -6.94
C LYS A 92 8.88 5.67 -8.46
N HIS A 93 8.18 4.71 -9.03
CA HIS A 93 7.99 4.56 -10.47
C HIS A 93 6.96 5.52 -11.07
N LYS A 94 6.31 6.36 -10.25
CA LYS A 94 5.27 7.33 -10.62
C LYS A 94 4.04 6.69 -11.27
N PHE A 95 3.69 5.50 -10.87
CA PHE A 95 2.42 4.90 -11.24
C PHE A 95 1.23 5.65 -10.62
N LYS A 96 0.10 5.69 -11.31
CA LYS A 96 -1.14 6.29 -10.83
C LYS A 96 -1.77 5.41 -9.76
N ILE A 97 -1.65 5.83 -8.50
CA ILE A 97 -2.20 5.14 -7.33
C ILE A 97 -3.50 5.83 -6.92
N VAL A 98 -4.56 5.06 -6.72
CA VAL A 98 -5.84 5.56 -6.22
C VAL A 98 -6.28 4.78 -4.99
N GLU A 99 -6.97 5.46 -4.08
CA GLU A 99 -7.59 4.84 -2.91
C GLU A 99 -9.10 4.75 -3.12
N VAL A 100 -9.64 3.55 -2.93
CA VAL A 100 -11.07 3.26 -3.00
C VAL A 100 -11.55 3.01 -1.57
N PRO A 101 -12.54 3.75 -1.05
CA PRO A 101 -13.02 3.54 0.30
C PRO A 101 -13.64 2.15 0.46
N ILE A 102 -13.26 1.45 1.51
CA ILE A 102 -13.83 0.15 1.89
C ILE A 102 -14.25 0.16 3.35
N ILE A 103 -15.27 -0.62 3.68
CA ILE A 103 -15.61 -0.94 5.07
C ILE A 103 -14.89 -2.25 5.43
N PHE A 104 -14.03 -2.19 6.43
CA PHE A 104 -13.31 -3.36 6.90
C PHE A 104 -13.98 -3.94 8.14
N VAL A 105 -14.55 -5.13 8.01
CA VAL A 105 -15.16 -5.88 9.11
C VAL A 105 -14.13 -6.84 9.71
N ASN A 106 -14.00 -6.86 11.04
CA ASN A 106 -13.10 -7.80 11.70
C ASN A 106 -13.51 -9.25 11.45
N ARG A 107 -12.53 -10.12 11.33
CA ARG A 107 -12.80 -11.56 11.19
C ARG A 107 -13.43 -12.07 12.50
N VAL A 108 -14.44 -12.92 12.35
CA VAL A 108 -15.08 -13.60 13.50
C VAL A 108 -14.23 -14.76 14.00
N LEU A 109 -13.43 -15.37 13.10
CA LEU A 109 -12.55 -16.52 13.39
C LEU A 109 -11.10 -16.18 13.00
N GLY A 110 -10.16 -16.60 13.84
CA GLY A 110 -8.72 -16.47 13.62
C GLY A 110 -8.06 -15.38 14.47
N GLU A 111 -6.83 -15.66 14.91
CA GLU A 111 -6.02 -14.72 15.70
C GLU A 111 -5.26 -13.75 14.84
N SER A 112 -5.09 -12.53 15.32
CA SER A 112 -4.23 -11.53 14.68
C SER A 112 -2.76 -11.85 14.98
N LYS A 113 -1.99 -12.17 13.95
CA LYS A 113 -0.54 -12.50 14.07
C LYS A 113 0.34 -11.25 14.23
N MET A 114 -0.16 -10.17 14.84
CA MET A 114 0.68 -9.01 15.16
C MET A 114 1.44 -9.22 16.47
N SER A 115 2.72 -9.54 16.37
CA SER A 115 3.64 -9.48 17.50
C SER A 115 4.35 -8.12 17.54
N SER A 116 4.80 -7.71 18.74
CA SER A 116 5.57 -6.47 18.93
C SER A 116 6.85 -6.42 18.09
N GLY A 117 7.46 -7.57 17.80
CA GLY A 117 8.63 -7.67 16.93
C GLY A 117 8.35 -7.28 15.49
N ILE A 118 7.20 -7.67 14.94
CA ILE A 118 6.79 -7.30 13.57
C ILE A 118 6.57 -5.79 13.45
N PHE A 119 6.06 -5.14 14.52
CA PHE A 119 5.86 -3.70 14.52
C PHE A 119 7.18 -2.93 14.52
N SER A 120 8.13 -3.29 15.38
CA SER A 120 9.45 -2.64 15.43
C SER A 120 10.24 -2.83 14.13
N GLU A 121 10.22 -4.03 13.56
CA GLU A 121 10.83 -4.30 12.26
C GLU A 121 10.24 -3.43 11.16
N ALA A 122 8.92 -3.24 11.14
CA ALA A 122 8.24 -2.38 10.17
C ALA A 122 8.65 -0.90 10.34
N VAL A 123 8.79 -0.40 11.57
CA VAL A 123 9.19 0.99 11.83
C VAL A 123 10.60 1.27 11.28
N PHE A 124 11.59 0.44 11.62
CA PHE A 124 12.96 0.59 11.09
C PHE A 124 13.02 0.28 9.59
N GLY A 125 12.23 -0.69 9.12
CA GLY A 125 12.14 -1.04 7.71
C GLY A 125 11.70 0.12 6.82
N VAL A 126 10.75 0.94 7.27
CA VAL A 126 10.27 2.12 6.52
C VAL A 126 11.37 3.17 6.33
N VAL A 127 12.18 3.42 7.36
CA VAL A 127 13.33 4.36 7.26
C VAL A 127 14.37 3.80 6.27
N ARG A 128 14.71 2.52 6.39
CA ARG A 128 15.62 1.84 5.45
C ARG A 128 15.10 1.90 4.01
N LEU A 129 13.80 1.67 3.82
CA LEU A 129 13.13 1.77 2.53
C LEU A 129 13.28 3.16 1.91
N LYS A 130 13.08 4.23 2.72
CA LYS A 130 13.28 5.61 2.27
C LYS A 130 14.70 5.87 1.81
N ILE A 131 15.71 5.47 2.61
CA ILE A 131 17.13 5.65 2.29
C ILE A 131 17.47 4.91 1.00
N HIS A 132 17.06 3.64 0.89
CA HIS A 132 17.28 2.85 -0.33
C HIS A 132 16.62 3.49 -1.55
N GLY A 133 15.39 3.99 -1.38
CA GLY A 133 14.65 4.69 -2.44
C GLY A 133 15.25 6.03 -2.88
N MET A 134 16.19 6.61 -2.12
CA MET A 134 16.95 7.80 -2.53
C MET A 134 18.16 7.45 -3.40
N THR A 135 18.75 6.29 -3.19
CA THR A 135 19.96 5.83 -3.90
C THR A 135 19.66 5.01 -5.15
N HIS A 136 18.49 4.35 -5.18
CA HIS A 136 18.08 3.52 -6.31
C HIS A 136 17.43 4.35 -7.42
N LYS A 137 17.82 4.07 -8.68
CA LYS A 137 17.20 4.71 -9.86
C LYS A 137 15.91 3.97 -10.23
N TYR A 138 14.79 4.65 -10.13
CA TYR A 138 13.48 4.16 -10.58
C TYR A 138 13.16 4.68 -11.96
N LYS A 139 12.55 3.84 -12.80
CA LYS A 139 12.08 4.23 -14.12
C LYS A 139 10.76 4.99 -13.98
N ASP A 140 10.61 6.11 -14.69
CA ASP A 140 9.39 6.91 -14.68
C ASP A 140 8.36 6.34 -15.68
N TYR A 141 7.18 5.96 -15.15
CA TYR A 141 6.07 5.42 -15.93
C TYR A 141 4.88 6.38 -16.03
N SER A 142 4.99 7.62 -15.56
CA SER A 142 3.87 8.58 -15.52
C SER A 142 3.26 8.90 -16.88
N ASN A 143 4.07 8.84 -17.95
CA ASN A 143 3.67 9.21 -19.31
C ASN A 143 3.31 8.02 -20.20
N ILE A 144 3.38 6.81 -19.70
CA ILE A 144 3.05 5.61 -20.49
C ILE A 144 1.54 5.41 -20.44
N LYS A 145 0.85 5.77 -21.56
CA LYS A 145 -0.57 5.49 -21.74
C LYS A 145 -0.85 4.00 -21.53
N GLN A 146 -1.94 3.71 -20.82
CA GLN A 146 -2.47 2.34 -20.78
C GLN A 146 -2.90 1.98 -22.20
N THR A 147 -2.14 1.12 -22.86
CA THR A 147 -2.67 0.38 -24.00
C THR A 147 -3.71 -0.58 -23.44
N SER A 148 -4.99 -0.26 -23.66
CA SER A 148 -6.07 -1.18 -23.37
C SER A 148 -5.88 -2.37 -24.30
N ASN A 149 -5.31 -3.45 -23.78
CA ASN A 149 -5.41 -4.73 -24.45
C ASN A 149 -6.84 -5.23 -24.20
N ALA A 150 -7.62 -5.15 -25.28
CA ALA A 150 -8.89 -5.86 -25.41
C ALA A 150 -8.68 -7.37 -25.20
#